data_612896a746f42ee2188651f35e5164b5
#
_entry.id   612896a746f42ee2188651f35e5164b5
#
_cell.length_a   1.000
_cell.length_b   1.000
_cell.length_c   1.000
_cell.angle_alpha   90.00
_cell.angle_beta   90.00
_cell.angle_gamma   90.00
#
_symmetry.space_group_name_H-M   'P 1'
#
loop_
_entity.id
_entity.type
_entity.pdbx_description
1 polymer ?
#
loop_
_entity_poly.entity_id
_entity_poly.type
_entity_poly.pdbx_seq_one_letter_code
_entity_poly.pdbx_strand_id
1 'polypeptide(L)'
;MSKTNGKDLLGQPFLNKGTAFTLEERATLGLEGLLPTAVRTLEEQGEIVYAQLGQLTDAYSKQKHLMNIYAQNRVLFYHVIGKHVTELLPVIYTPTIADTVMNYSRDYQIPQDAVYLDVNRPEAIRTALLNGCKGMDEEIKMMVITDGEGVLGIGDWGIQGIAISIGKLAVYTVASGLNPQQVLPIVIDAGTNNEQLLEDPFYLGNKHKRVTGEAYYPFIEKFVEEASALFPDVLFHWEDFGRDNAANILEQYRDKICTFNDDIQGTGVMMAAAMDSVVRITDKPITEHKILVFGGGTAGVGVSDQILMEMVLQGAGSQEARKQFYMVDRYGLVTDDMADLTPGQQKYARAAAEFSAPLNDLAEIIEAVKPTVLIGTSGQAGAFTQAVVEKMAAYNGRPAIMPISNPTSLCEAKASDVIAWSEGRALVVTGSPSDPIAYNGVDYKIGQANNALLYPGLGFGIVIAKAKTVTDRMLSAAAHGITSLQNLDEAGAAILPPVSQLREASKLVAAAVIQAAIEDGVNGVEITDPMEAVEAAIWKAEY
;
A
#
# COMPACT_ATOMS: atom_id res chain seq x y z
N MET A 1 -15.42 16.90 31.33
CA MET A 1 -14.99 17.64 30.11
C MET A 1 -16.00 18.74 29.82
N SER A 2 -15.60 19.98 29.60
CA SER A 2 -16.47 21.07 29.14
C SER A 2 -16.96 20.68 27.75
N LYS A 3 -18.30 20.58 27.55
CA LYS A 3 -18.86 20.30 26.23
C LYS A 3 -18.44 21.42 25.28
N THR A 4 -17.70 21.07 24.21
CA THR A 4 -17.36 21.98 23.13
C THR A 4 -18.65 22.54 22.52
N ASN A 5 -18.80 23.85 22.41
CA ASN A 5 -20.00 24.49 21.88
C ASN A 5 -19.68 25.75 21.05
N GLY A 6 -20.70 26.29 20.41
CA GLY A 6 -20.56 27.53 19.63
C GLY A 6 -19.51 27.42 18.52
N LYS A 7 -18.66 28.46 18.36
CA LYS A 7 -17.62 28.50 17.32
C LYS A 7 -16.55 27.44 17.50
N ASP A 8 -16.26 27.02 18.72
CA ASP A 8 -15.24 25.99 19.00
C ASP A 8 -15.67 24.65 18.43
N LEU A 9 -16.99 24.33 18.49
CA LEU A 9 -17.56 23.14 17.89
C LEU A 9 -17.43 23.12 16.36
N LEU A 10 -17.67 24.26 15.72
CA LEU A 10 -17.51 24.39 14.26
C LEU A 10 -16.05 24.29 13.81
N GLY A 11 -15.10 24.49 14.72
CA GLY A 11 -13.67 24.28 14.50
C GLY A 11 -13.18 22.85 14.71
N GLN A 12 -14.07 21.90 15.10
CA GLN A 12 -13.72 20.50 15.32
C GLN A 12 -14.15 19.62 14.14
N PRO A 13 -13.25 19.16 13.26
CA PRO A 13 -13.63 18.50 12.00
C PRO A 13 -14.49 17.25 12.16
N PHE A 14 -14.33 16.50 13.25
CA PHE A 14 -15.15 15.30 13.53
C PHE A 14 -16.51 15.60 14.13
N LEU A 15 -16.69 16.77 14.75
CA LEU A 15 -17.93 17.18 15.41
C LEU A 15 -18.73 18.18 14.57
N ASN A 16 -18.10 18.83 13.60
CA ASN A 16 -18.74 19.84 12.77
C ASN A 16 -19.64 19.17 11.71
N LYS A 17 -20.95 19.29 11.89
CA LYS A 17 -21.97 18.83 10.92
C LYS A 17 -22.30 19.90 9.85
N GLY A 18 -21.71 21.10 9.94
CA GLY A 18 -22.07 22.22 9.07
C GLY A 18 -23.55 22.53 9.11
N THR A 19 -24.20 22.58 7.92
CA THR A 19 -25.64 22.86 7.81
C THR A 19 -26.53 21.68 8.24
N ALA A 20 -25.97 20.51 8.62
CA ALA A 20 -26.76 19.38 9.10
C ALA A 20 -27.13 19.48 10.58
N PHE A 21 -26.54 20.40 11.34
CA PHE A 21 -27.05 20.66 12.71
C PHE A 21 -28.53 21.01 12.66
N THR A 22 -29.35 20.23 13.37
CA THR A 22 -30.79 20.47 13.50
C THR A 22 -31.08 21.77 14.24
N LEU A 23 -32.29 22.31 14.16
CA LEU A 23 -32.62 23.55 14.86
C LEU A 23 -32.53 23.36 16.40
N GLU A 24 -32.84 22.17 16.91
CA GLU A 24 -32.71 21.84 18.31
C GLU A 24 -31.24 21.79 18.76
N GLU A 25 -30.38 21.16 17.95
CA GLU A 25 -28.94 21.13 18.19
C GLU A 25 -28.34 22.54 18.16
N ARG A 26 -28.77 23.39 17.20
CA ARG A 26 -28.31 24.79 17.12
C ARG A 26 -28.64 25.58 18.39
N ALA A 27 -29.84 25.41 18.90
CA ALA A 27 -30.26 26.06 20.13
C ALA A 27 -29.47 25.57 21.35
N THR A 28 -29.28 24.24 21.48
CA THR A 28 -28.65 23.64 22.66
C THR A 28 -27.11 23.76 22.67
N LEU A 29 -26.49 23.82 21.50
CA LEU A 29 -25.03 23.88 21.31
C LEU A 29 -24.50 25.30 21.07
N GLY A 30 -25.38 26.33 21.17
CA GLY A 30 -24.96 27.73 20.99
C GLY A 30 -24.56 28.09 19.56
N LEU A 31 -25.19 27.47 18.56
CA LEU A 31 -24.92 27.67 17.13
C LEU A 31 -25.92 28.62 16.45
N GLU A 32 -26.91 29.17 17.17
CA GLU A 32 -27.88 30.10 16.62
C GLU A 32 -27.19 31.36 16.07
N GLY A 33 -27.54 31.71 14.84
CA GLY A 33 -26.96 32.86 14.12
C GLY A 33 -25.55 32.60 13.55
N LEU A 34 -24.96 31.43 13.80
CA LEU A 34 -23.64 31.04 13.24
C LEU A 34 -23.75 30.24 11.94
N LEU A 35 -24.90 29.68 11.64
CA LEU A 35 -25.14 28.85 10.47
C LEU A 35 -26.27 29.43 9.62
N PRO A 36 -26.27 29.21 8.29
CA PRO A 36 -27.41 29.53 7.42
C PRO A 36 -28.69 28.86 7.92
N THR A 37 -29.86 29.46 7.68
CA THR A 37 -31.14 29.03 8.27
C THR A 37 -31.59 27.63 7.83
N ALA A 38 -31.30 27.22 6.59
CA ALA A 38 -31.68 25.90 6.11
C ALA A 38 -30.89 24.79 6.84
N VAL A 39 -31.59 23.69 7.13
CA VAL A 39 -30.99 22.44 7.60
C VAL A 39 -30.89 21.49 6.42
N ARG A 40 -29.73 20.88 6.21
CA ARG A 40 -29.48 19.88 5.16
C ARG A 40 -29.01 18.59 5.78
N THR A 41 -29.39 17.48 5.20
CA THR A 41 -28.88 16.16 5.59
C THR A 41 -27.43 15.99 5.14
N LEU A 42 -26.73 15.01 5.70
CA LEU A 42 -25.39 14.61 5.22
C LEU A 42 -25.42 14.23 3.74
N GLU A 43 -26.49 13.54 3.31
CA GLU A 43 -26.69 13.16 1.91
C GLU A 43 -26.75 14.37 0.98
N GLU A 44 -27.60 15.36 1.30
CA GLU A 44 -27.71 16.59 0.49
C GLU A 44 -26.41 17.39 0.46
N GLN A 45 -25.65 17.41 1.57
CA GLN A 45 -24.33 18.02 1.60
C GLN A 45 -23.36 17.26 0.69
N GLY A 46 -23.39 15.92 0.72
CA GLY A 46 -22.57 15.05 -0.13
C GLY A 46 -22.83 15.24 -1.61
N GLU A 47 -24.10 15.32 -2.02
CA GLU A 47 -24.50 15.60 -3.40
C GLU A 47 -23.97 16.96 -3.91
N ILE A 48 -24.01 17.99 -3.05
CA ILE A 48 -23.47 19.31 -3.38
C ILE A 48 -21.96 19.26 -3.59
N VAL A 49 -21.22 18.60 -2.68
CA VAL A 49 -19.77 18.44 -2.80
C VAL A 49 -19.43 17.68 -4.09
N TYR A 50 -20.15 16.59 -4.37
CA TYR A 50 -19.91 15.81 -5.59
C TYR A 50 -20.19 16.61 -6.86
N ALA A 51 -21.27 17.41 -6.87
CA ALA A 51 -21.56 18.33 -7.98
C ALA A 51 -20.47 19.40 -8.16
N GLN A 52 -19.88 19.91 -7.06
CA GLN A 52 -18.75 20.84 -7.12
C GLN A 52 -17.50 20.18 -7.71
N LEU A 53 -17.21 18.92 -7.33
CA LEU A 53 -16.11 18.16 -7.94
C LEU A 53 -16.28 17.97 -9.44
N GLY A 54 -17.52 17.80 -9.92
CA GLY A 54 -17.83 17.70 -11.34
C GLY A 54 -17.55 18.97 -12.15
N GLN A 55 -17.41 20.13 -11.50
CA GLN A 55 -17.05 21.40 -12.14
C GLN A 55 -15.54 21.61 -12.25
N LEU A 56 -14.74 20.82 -11.55
CA LEU A 56 -13.28 20.90 -11.57
C LEU A 56 -12.74 19.99 -12.69
N THR A 57 -11.79 20.52 -13.46
CA THR A 57 -11.32 19.88 -14.69
C THR A 57 -10.19 18.87 -14.49
N ASP A 58 -9.44 18.98 -13.40
CA ASP A 58 -8.28 18.13 -13.13
C ASP A 58 -8.35 17.48 -11.75
N ALA A 59 -7.67 16.35 -11.62
CA ALA A 59 -7.68 15.54 -10.41
C ALA A 59 -7.04 16.26 -9.21
N TYR A 60 -6.00 17.04 -9.43
CA TYR A 60 -5.31 17.76 -8.38
C TYR A 60 -6.20 18.87 -7.76
N SER A 61 -6.93 19.62 -8.59
CA SER A 61 -7.92 20.59 -8.12
C SER A 61 -9.06 19.93 -7.33
N LYS A 62 -9.51 18.74 -7.77
CA LYS A 62 -10.50 17.93 -7.03
C LYS A 62 -9.94 17.51 -5.68
N GLN A 63 -8.70 17.03 -5.64
CA GLN A 63 -8.01 16.64 -4.41
C GLN A 63 -7.90 17.81 -3.43
N LYS A 64 -7.48 18.99 -3.85
CA LYS A 64 -7.42 20.20 -3.00
C LYS A 64 -8.79 20.57 -2.44
N HIS A 65 -9.84 20.47 -3.25
CA HIS A 65 -11.20 20.72 -2.79
C HIS A 65 -11.63 19.72 -1.70
N LEU A 66 -11.37 18.44 -1.91
CA LEU A 66 -11.63 17.39 -0.92
C LEU A 66 -10.84 17.60 0.38
N MET A 67 -9.56 17.99 0.29
CA MET A 67 -8.74 18.27 1.48
C MET A 67 -9.21 19.49 2.27
N ASN A 68 -9.83 20.47 1.63
CA ASN A 68 -10.50 21.57 2.34
C ASN A 68 -11.71 21.07 3.13
N ILE A 69 -12.49 20.13 2.59
CA ILE A 69 -13.61 19.51 3.30
C ILE A 69 -13.07 18.61 4.43
N TYR A 70 -12.03 17.83 4.19
CA TYR A 70 -11.33 17.02 5.17
C TYR A 70 -10.94 17.85 6.41
N ALA A 71 -10.43 19.04 6.21
CA ALA A 71 -10.02 19.94 7.29
C ALA A 71 -11.19 20.55 8.08
N GLN A 72 -12.41 20.58 7.51
CA GLN A 72 -13.57 21.22 8.13
C GLN A 72 -14.62 20.23 8.62
N ASN A 73 -14.82 19.13 7.90
CA ASN A 73 -15.88 18.14 8.18
C ASN A 73 -15.45 16.74 7.71
N ARG A 74 -14.90 15.96 8.62
CA ARG A 74 -14.37 14.61 8.33
C ARG A 74 -15.46 13.63 7.92
N VAL A 75 -16.62 13.71 8.55
CA VAL A 75 -17.75 12.81 8.24
C VAL A 75 -18.21 13.06 6.80
N LEU A 76 -18.39 14.31 6.40
CA LEU A 76 -18.76 14.65 5.02
C LEU A 76 -17.71 14.21 4.00
N PHE A 77 -16.42 14.43 4.29
CA PHE A 77 -15.33 13.97 3.43
C PHE A 77 -15.40 12.46 3.17
N TYR A 78 -15.47 11.65 4.23
CA TYR A 78 -15.54 10.20 4.12
C TYR A 78 -16.85 9.69 3.52
N HIS A 79 -17.96 10.38 3.76
CA HIS A 79 -19.25 10.08 3.15
C HIS A 79 -19.18 10.21 1.62
N VAL A 80 -18.65 11.33 1.12
CA VAL A 80 -18.54 11.58 -0.33
C VAL A 80 -17.61 10.56 -0.99
N ILE A 81 -16.41 10.35 -0.45
CA ILE A 81 -15.47 9.38 -1.02
C ILE A 81 -16.03 7.97 -0.92
N GLY A 82 -16.64 7.63 0.19
CA GLY A 82 -17.25 6.34 0.42
C GLY A 82 -18.35 5.98 -0.58
N LYS A 83 -19.11 6.94 -1.07
CA LYS A 83 -20.12 6.75 -2.11
C LYS A 83 -19.53 6.60 -3.52
N HIS A 84 -18.40 7.25 -3.77
CA HIS A 84 -17.79 7.35 -5.09
C HIS A 84 -16.35 6.78 -5.09
N VAL A 85 -16.11 5.69 -4.33
CA VAL A 85 -14.76 5.19 -4.06
C VAL A 85 -13.97 4.89 -5.33
N THR A 86 -14.55 4.26 -6.32
CA THR A 86 -13.87 3.89 -7.58
C THR A 86 -13.38 5.11 -8.35
N GLU A 87 -14.16 6.20 -8.36
CA GLU A 87 -13.81 7.44 -9.04
C GLU A 87 -12.84 8.29 -8.23
N LEU A 88 -13.07 8.39 -6.90
CA LEU A 88 -12.34 9.33 -6.05
C LEU A 88 -11.08 8.75 -5.41
N LEU A 89 -10.90 7.44 -5.39
CA LEU A 89 -9.66 6.83 -4.88
C LEU A 89 -8.41 7.33 -5.63
N PRO A 90 -8.38 7.38 -6.99
CA PRO A 90 -7.25 7.95 -7.72
C PRO A 90 -7.05 9.45 -7.49
N VAL A 91 -8.07 10.14 -6.99
CA VAL A 91 -8.00 11.57 -6.65
C VAL A 91 -7.35 11.80 -5.29
N ILE A 92 -7.73 10.99 -4.28
CA ILE A 92 -7.20 11.15 -2.92
C ILE A 92 -5.88 10.43 -2.67
N TYR A 93 -5.51 9.49 -3.56
CA TYR A 93 -4.29 8.70 -3.46
C TYR A 93 -3.60 8.61 -4.84
N THR A 94 -2.92 7.50 -5.14
CA THR A 94 -2.20 7.30 -6.42
C THR A 94 -3.17 7.31 -7.62
N PRO A 95 -2.90 8.10 -8.70
CA PRO A 95 -1.65 8.82 -8.97
C PRO A 95 -1.61 10.28 -8.46
N THR A 96 -2.74 10.91 -8.14
CA THR A 96 -2.85 12.36 -7.83
C THR A 96 -2.03 12.76 -6.60
N ILE A 97 -1.79 11.83 -5.67
CA ILE A 97 -1.03 12.10 -4.46
C ILE A 97 0.41 12.57 -4.75
N ALA A 98 0.99 12.17 -5.89
CA ALA A 98 2.31 12.64 -6.31
C ALA A 98 2.31 14.17 -6.52
N ASP A 99 1.27 14.72 -7.16
CA ASP A 99 1.12 16.18 -7.33
C ASP A 99 0.98 16.87 -5.97
N THR A 100 0.25 16.24 -5.03
CA THR A 100 0.09 16.76 -3.66
C THR A 100 1.43 16.81 -2.92
N VAL A 101 2.24 15.74 -3.01
CA VAL A 101 3.59 15.69 -2.43
C VAL A 101 4.46 16.79 -3.03
N MET A 102 4.53 16.90 -4.35
CA MET A 102 5.38 17.89 -5.03
C MET A 102 5.03 19.33 -4.71
N ASN A 103 3.76 19.63 -4.40
CA ASN A 103 3.29 20.98 -4.11
C ASN A 103 2.98 21.24 -2.63
N TYR A 104 3.18 20.26 -1.76
CA TYR A 104 2.76 20.31 -0.36
C TYR A 104 3.16 21.60 0.38
N SER A 105 4.43 21.99 0.32
CA SER A 105 4.94 23.18 1.00
C SER A 105 4.31 24.48 0.53
N ARG A 106 3.91 24.55 -0.74
CA ARG A 106 3.26 25.74 -1.36
C ARG A 106 1.77 25.78 -1.10
N ASP A 107 1.14 24.62 -0.94
CA ASP A 107 -0.30 24.48 -0.71
C ASP A 107 -0.66 24.42 0.77
N TYR A 108 0.32 24.29 1.65
CA TYR A 108 0.10 24.20 3.09
C TYR A 108 -0.62 25.46 3.63
N GLN A 109 -1.78 25.26 4.22
CA GLN A 109 -2.59 26.33 4.81
C GLN A 109 -2.90 26.07 6.28
N ILE A 110 -3.22 24.83 6.62
CA ILE A 110 -3.61 24.40 7.97
C ILE A 110 -3.06 23.00 8.24
N PRO A 111 -2.79 22.66 9.50
CA PRO A 111 -2.49 21.27 9.90
C PRO A 111 -3.63 20.32 9.51
N GLN A 112 -3.27 19.10 9.12
CA GLN A 112 -4.21 18.05 8.70
C GLN A 112 -4.20 16.87 9.68
N ASP A 113 -4.14 17.15 10.98
CA ASP A 113 -4.02 16.17 12.09
C ASP A 113 -2.81 15.23 11.92
N ALA A 114 -1.71 15.77 11.38
CA ALA A 114 -0.47 15.05 11.15
C ALA A 114 0.57 15.40 12.21
N VAL A 115 1.48 14.47 12.47
CA VAL A 115 2.62 14.66 13.37
C VAL A 115 3.90 14.80 12.55
N TYR A 116 4.65 15.87 12.82
CA TYR A 116 5.93 16.17 12.20
C TYR A 116 7.02 15.99 13.25
N LEU A 117 7.89 15.00 13.05
CA LEU A 117 8.99 14.70 13.95
C LEU A 117 10.29 15.23 13.36
N ASP A 118 10.95 16.12 14.07
CA ASP A 118 12.23 16.71 13.66
C ASP A 118 13.38 15.85 14.20
N VAL A 119 14.19 15.30 13.30
CA VAL A 119 15.36 14.46 13.66
C VAL A 119 16.35 15.20 14.57
N ASN A 120 16.40 16.52 14.50
CA ASN A 120 17.25 17.36 15.33
C ASN A 120 16.70 17.57 16.76
N ARG A 121 15.47 17.09 17.04
CA ARG A 121 14.78 17.29 18.32
C ARG A 121 14.18 16.01 18.90
N PRO A 122 15.00 14.97 19.14
CA PRO A 122 14.52 13.69 19.64
C PRO A 122 13.81 13.77 21.01
N GLU A 123 14.09 14.80 21.82
CA GLU A 123 13.42 15.06 23.09
C GLU A 123 11.95 15.50 22.93
N ALA A 124 11.56 15.98 21.76
CA ALA A 124 10.21 16.45 21.48
C ALA A 124 9.24 15.35 21.02
N ILE A 125 9.72 14.14 20.70
CA ILE A 125 8.92 13.05 20.12
C ILE A 125 7.66 12.78 20.94
N ARG A 126 7.79 12.49 22.23
CA ARG A 126 6.65 12.21 23.11
C ARG A 126 5.61 13.32 23.13
N THR A 127 6.09 14.57 23.22
CA THR A 127 5.20 15.75 23.24
C THR A 127 4.50 15.94 21.89
N ALA A 128 5.19 15.69 20.77
CA ALA A 128 4.60 15.78 19.44
C ALA A 128 3.50 14.73 19.25
N LEU A 129 3.73 13.48 19.64
CA LEU A 129 2.72 12.41 19.61
C LEU A 129 1.48 12.76 20.45
N LEU A 130 1.67 13.23 21.69
CA LEU A 130 0.56 13.65 22.54
C LEU A 130 -0.20 14.86 21.97
N ASN A 131 0.49 15.79 21.31
CA ASN A 131 -0.17 16.93 20.66
C ASN A 131 -0.99 16.48 19.43
N GLY A 132 -0.50 15.50 18.65
CA GLY A 132 -1.22 14.94 17.51
C GLY A 132 -2.52 14.25 17.88
N CYS A 133 -2.63 13.75 19.12
CA CYS A 133 -3.84 13.07 19.61
C CYS A 133 -4.85 14.00 20.30
N LYS A 134 -4.55 15.31 20.43
CA LYS A 134 -5.48 16.23 21.07
C LYS A 134 -6.76 16.39 20.27
N GLY A 135 -7.90 16.18 20.95
CA GLY A 135 -9.22 16.24 20.33
C GLY A 135 -9.68 14.94 19.68
N MET A 136 -8.88 13.89 19.78
CA MET A 136 -9.31 12.53 19.47
C MET A 136 -9.92 11.91 20.72
N ASP A 137 -11.13 11.36 20.59
CA ASP A 137 -11.85 10.70 21.69
C ASP A 137 -11.50 9.20 21.79
N GLU A 138 -10.73 8.70 20.83
CA GLU A 138 -10.38 7.29 20.67
C GLU A 138 -8.88 7.04 20.88
N GLU A 139 -8.54 5.83 21.29
CA GLU A 139 -7.15 5.37 21.40
C GLU A 139 -6.53 5.17 20.01
N ILE A 140 -5.30 5.62 19.82
CA ILE A 140 -4.57 5.41 18.55
C ILE A 140 -4.20 3.93 18.41
N LYS A 141 -4.63 3.33 17.31
CA LYS A 141 -4.41 1.90 16.98
C LYS A 141 -3.50 1.69 15.77
N MET A 142 -3.28 2.72 14.98
CA MET A 142 -2.42 2.64 13.80
C MET A 142 -1.70 3.97 13.55
N MET A 143 -0.44 3.86 13.14
CA MET A 143 0.35 4.98 12.63
C MET A 143 0.83 4.62 11.23
N VAL A 144 0.68 5.53 10.26
CA VAL A 144 1.38 5.46 8.98
C VAL A 144 2.52 6.44 9.02
N ILE A 145 3.73 5.90 8.93
CA ILE A 145 4.98 6.61 9.17
C ILE A 145 5.78 6.65 7.87
N THR A 146 6.28 7.82 7.52
CA THR A 146 7.20 8.02 6.39
C THR A 146 8.36 8.93 6.77
N ASP A 147 9.50 8.82 6.09
CA ASP A 147 10.52 9.86 6.08
C ASP A 147 10.62 10.57 4.71
N GLY A 148 9.77 10.16 3.76
CA GLY A 148 9.66 10.75 2.43
C GLY A 148 10.91 10.62 1.56
N GLU A 149 11.83 9.68 1.86
CA GLU A 149 13.04 9.44 1.06
C GLU A 149 12.74 8.69 -0.23
N GLY A 150 11.81 7.73 -0.19
CA GLY A 150 11.54 6.79 -1.26
C GLY A 150 10.16 6.89 -1.85
N VAL A 151 9.58 8.09 -2.02
CA VAL A 151 8.23 8.24 -2.57
C VAL A 151 8.17 7.62 -3.97
N LEU A 152 7.33 6.59 -4.13
CA LEU A 152 7.30 5.75 -5.33
C LEU A 152 7.11 6.56 -6.62
N GLY A 153 8.05 6.41 -7.54
CA GLY A 153 8.05 7.05 -8.86
C GLY A 153 8.58 8.49 -8.88
N ILE A 154 8.72 9.17 -7.73
CA ILE A 154 9.17 10.57 -7.68
C ILE A 154 10.38 10.82 -6.76
N GLY A 155 10.79 9.85 -5.95
CA GLY A 155 12.02 9.90 -5.14
C GLY A 155 11.91 10.66 -3.83
N ASP A 156 12.97 11.36 -3.43
CA ASP A 156 13.07 12.05 -2.14
C ASP A 156 12.33 13.39 -2.13
N TRP A 157 11.32 13.50 -1.27
CA TRP A 157 10.51 14.71 -1.05
C TRP A 157 10.51 15.17 0.42
N GLY A 158 11.30 14.53 1.28
CA GLY A 158 11.46 14.93 2.69
C GLY A 158 10.12 15.07 3.41
N ILE A 159 9.95 16.16 4.15
CA ILE A 159 8.74 16.41 4.96
C ILE A 159 7.43 16.37 4.14
N GLN A 160 7.48 16.64 2.84
CA GLN A 160 6.32 16.65 1.95
C GLN A 160 5.72 15.24 1.80
N GLY A 161 6.47 14.19 2.13
CA GLY A 161 5.99 12.81 2.20
C GLY A 161 4.81 12.60 3.16
N ILE A 162 4.55 13.53 4.09
CA ILE A 162 3.39 13.45 4.99
C ILE A 162 2.06 13.29 4.24
N ALA A 163 1.95 13.85 3.04
CA ALA A 163 0.76 13.72 2.21
C ALA A 163 0.45 12.24 1.87
N ILE A 164 1.48 11.39 1.73
CA ILE A 164 1.33 9.94 1.52
C ILE A 164 0.66 9.30 2.74
N SER A 165 1.16 9.57 3.96
CA SER A 165 0.58 9.00 5.19
C SER A 165 -0.89 9.41 5.38
N ILE A 166 -1.22 10.69 5.12
CA ILE A 166 -2.59 11.20 5.19
C ILE A 166 -3.48 10.49 4.16
N GLY A 167 -3.04 10.43 2.89
CA GLY A 167 -3.77 9.78 1.81
C GLY A 167 -3.99 8.28 2.08
N LYS A 168 -2.96 7.59 2.56
CA LYS A 168 -3.04 6.17 2.88
C LYS A 168 -4.04 5.89 4.00
N LEU A 169 -4.04 6.69 5.07
CA LEU A 169 -5.01 6.56 6.15
C LEU A 169 -6.45 6.86 5.69
N ALA A 170 -6.62 7.80 4.75
CA ALA A 170 -7.93 8.03 4.14
C ALA A 170 -8.42 6.78 3.37
N VAL A 171 -7.52 6.09 2.65
CA VAL A 171 -7.84 4.82 1.97
C VAL A 171 -8.20 3.73 2.99
N TYR A 172 -7.47 3.59 4.10
CA TYR A 172 -7.82 2.68 5.18
C TYR A 172 -9.28 2.88 5.63
N THR A 173 -9.66 4.10 5.92
CA THR A 173 -11.03 4.40 6.38
C THR A 173 -12.09 4.05 5.33
N VAL A 174 -11.90 4.48 4.06
CA VAL A 174 -12.92 4.25 3.03
C VAL A 174 -13.01 2.80 2.55
N ALA A 175 -11.90 2.05 2.62
CA ALA A 175 -11.82 0.67 2.15
C ALA A 175 -12.21 -0.34 3.24
N SER A 176 -11.64 -0.23 4.43
CA SER A 176 -11.86 -1.21 5.50
C SER A 176 -12.83 -0.73 6.59
N GLY A 177 -13.11 0.57 6.66
CA GLY A 177 -13.92 1.13 7.74
C GLY A 177 -13.13 1.37 9.04
N LEU A 178 -11.79 1.45 8.98
CA LEU A 178 -10.98 1.84 10.13
C LEU A 178 -11.40 3.23 10.62
N ASN A 179 -11.66 3.37 11.92
CA ASN A 179 -12.10 4.65 12.50
C ASN A 179 -11.00 5.72 12.34
N PRO A 180 -11.27 6.84 11.64
CA PRO A 180 -10.27 7.87 11.39
C PRO A 180 -9.81 8.62 12.65
N GLN A 181 -10.47 8.44 13.79
CA GLN A 181 -10.02 8.96 15.09
C GLN A 181 -9.02 8.02 15.80
N GLN A 182 -8.77 6.83 15.25
CA GLN A 182 -7.86 5.83 15.82
C GLN A 182 -6.53 5.76 15.07
N VAL A 183 -6.26 6.71 14.16
CA VAL A 183 -5.10 6.68 13.27
C VAL A 183 -4.30 7.97 13.33
N LEU A 184 -2.98 7.87 13.11
CA LEU A 184 -2.09 9.02 13.19
C LEU A 184 -1.11 9.03 12.01
N PRO A 185 -1.19 10.01 11.09
CA PRO A 185 -0.18 10.19 10.05
C PRO A 185 1.07 10.86 10.63
N ILE A 186 2.23 10.29 10.34
CA ILE A 186 3.52 10.75 10.88
C ILE A 186 4.53 10.92 9.76
N VAL A 187 5.27 12.02 9.79
CA VAL A 187 6.49 12.18 9.01
C VAL A 187 7.69 12.44 9.91
N ILE A 188 8.79 11.78 9.61
CA ILE A 188 10.10 12.01 10.22
C ILE A 188 10.91 12.90 9.29
N ASP A 189 11.07 14.18 9.66
CA ASP A 189 11.88 15.11 8.90
C ASP A 189 13.36 14.89 9.21
N ALA A 190 13.97 14.00 8.43
CA ALA A 190 15.39 13.68 8.48
C ALA A 190 16.25 14.56 7.55
N GLY A 191 15.69 15.63 6.98
CA GLY A 191 16.27 16.39 5.89
C GLY A 191 15.94 15.75 4.52
N THR A 192 16.60 16.23 3.47
CA THR A 192 16.38 15.73 2.10
C THR A 192 17.65 15.78 1.27
N ASN A 193 17.81 14.82 0.36
CA ASN A 193 18.87 14.85 -0.66
C ASN A 193 18.41 15.50 -1.97
N ASN A 194 17.14 15.93 -2.05
CA ASN A 194 16.60 16.65 -3.20
C ASN A 194 17.11 18.10 -3.22
N GLU A 195 18.03 18.40 -4.14
CA GLU A 195 18.65 19.71 -4.28
C GLU A 195 17.61 20.82 -4.55
N GLN A 196 16.55 20.52 -5.30
CA GLN A 196 15.50 21.50 -5.60
C GLN A 196 14.78 21.95 -4.32
N LEU A 197 14.54 21.03 -3.39
CA LEU A 197 13.91 21.35 -2.10
C LEU A 197 14.86 22.11 -1.19
N LEU A 198 16.15 21.77 -1.18
CA LEU A 198 17.15 22.49 -0.38
C LEU A 198 17.28 23.96 -0.80
N GLU A 199 17.12 24.23 -2.10
CA GLU A 199 17.20 25.58 -2.68
C GLU A 199 15.85 26.33 -2.65
N ASP A 200 14.71 25.62 -2.52
CA ASP A 200 13.37 26.25 -2.52
C ASP A 200 13.14 27.04 -1.23
N PRO A 201 12.97 28.39 -1.29
CA PRO A 201 12.72 29.21 -0.10
C PRO A 201 11.40 28.84 0.61
N PHE A 202 10.47 28.19 -0.06
CA PHE A 202 9.16 27.81 0.47
C PHE A 202 9.12 26.41 1.07
N TYR A 203 10.19 25.61 0.94
CA TYR A 203 10.25 24.29 1.54
C TYR A 203 10.09 24.35 3.06
N LEU A 204 9.18 23.55 3.61
CA LEU A 204 8.80 23.58 5.02
C LEU A 204 9.61 22.62 5.91
N GLY A 205 10.46 21.78 5.32
CA GLY A 205 11.29 20.83 6.06
C GLY A 205 12.68 21.35 6.40
N ASN A 206 13.44 20.49 7.06
CA ASN A 206 14.85 20.74 7.39
C ASN A 206 15.70 20.91 6.13
N LYS A 207 16.34 22.08 5.98
CA LYS A 207 17.19 22.42 4.82
C LYS A 207 18.62 21.94 4.99
N HIS A 208 18.79 20.64 5.18
CA HIS A 208 20.09 19.96 5.20
C HIS A 208 19.98 18.59 4.53
N LYS A 209 21.11 18.03 4.11
CA LYS A 209 21.18 16.67 3.59
C LYS A 209 20.65 15.68 4.63
N ARG A 210 20.07 14.58 4.16
CA ARG A 210 19.51 13.55 5.04
C ARG A 210 20.49 13.09 6.09
N VAL A 211 20.01 13.00 7.31
CA VAL A 211 20.70 12.33 8.41
C VAL A 211 20.62 10.83 8.15
N THR A 212 21.74 10.14 8.28
CA THR A 212 21.88 8.71 8.00
C THR A 212 22.67 7.98 9.09
N GLY A 213 22.61 6.65 9.09
CA GLY A 213 23.46 5.79 9.93
C GLY A 213 23.32 6.06 11.43
N GLU A 214 24.46 6.26 12.12
CA GLU A 214 24.53 6.38 13.58
C GLU A 214 23.72 7.56 14.16
N ALA A 215 23.40 8.57 13.37
CA ALA A 215 22.55 9.69 13.81
C ALA A 215 21.06 9.43 13.56
N TYR A 216 20.72 8.57 12.59
CA TYR A 216 19.34 8.29 12.20
C TYR A 216 18.71 7.18 13.05
N TYR A 217 19.36 6.02 13.19
CA TYR A 217 18.77 4.87 13.88
C TYR A 217 18.45 5.09 15.36
N PRO A 218 19.25 5.81 16.17
CA PRO A 218 18.88 6.16 17.54
C PRO A 218 17.60 7.02 17.63
N PHE A 219 17.33 7.85 16.60
CA PHE A 219 16.07 8.59 16.55
C PHE A 219 14.89 7.67 16.31
N ILE A 220 15.01 6.72 15.35
CA ILE A 220 13.99 5.71 15.09
C ILE A 220 13.74 4.85 16.35
N GLU A 221 14.79 4.40 17.02
CA GLU A 221 14.69 3.62 18.26
C GLU A 221 13.89 4.39 19.32
N LYS A 222 14.25 5.65 19.56
CA LYS A 222 13.54 6.50 20.51
C LYS A 222 12.09 6.77 20.11
N PHE A 223 11.82 6.95 18.82
CA PHE A 223 10.46 7.09 18.31
C PHE A 223 9.63 5.83 18.61
N VAL A 224 10.16 4.65 18.30
CA VAL A 224 9.47 3.38 18.55
C VAL A 224 9.23 3.17 20.05
N GLU A 225 10.21 3.46 20.91
CA GLU A 225 10.07 3.39 22.37
C GLU A 225 8.95 4.29 22.89
N GLU A 226 8.96 5.58 22.51
CA GLU A 226 7.96 6.55 22.97
C GLU A 226 6.55 6.25 22.44
N ALA A 227 6.45 5.84 21.16
CA ALA A 227 5.18 5.49 20.55
C ALA A 227 4.58 4.21 21.17
N SER A 228 5.40 3.16 21.36
CA SER A 228 4.97 1.91 22.01
C SER A 228 4.56 2.12 23.48
N ALA A 229 5.25 3.02 24.19
CA ALA A 229 4.91 3.35 25.57
C ALA A 229 3.60 4.15 25.69
N LEU A 230 3.27 4.98 24.68
CA LEU A 230 2.03 5.75 24.64
C LEU A 230 0.84 4.92 24.11
N PHE A 231 1.09 4.04 23.15
CA PHE A 231 0.09 3.28 22.42
C PHE A 231 0.48 1.79 22.35
N PRO A 232 0.24 1.01 23.39
CA PRO A 232 0.76 -0.37 23.51
C PRO A 232 0.28 -1.34 22.41
N ASP A 233 -0.93 -1.11 21.86
CA ASP A 233 -1.57 -1.97 20.85
C ASP A 233 -1.48 -1.37 19.43
N VAL A 234 -0.56 -0.40 19.20
CA VAL A 234 -0.47 0.32 17.93
C VAL A 234 0.22 -0.50 16.84
N LEU A 235 -0.34 -0.47 15.64
CA LEU A 235 0.33 -0.95 14.42
C LEU A 235 1.23 0.15 13.85
N PHE A 236 2.53 -0.14 13.69
CA PHE A 236 3.48 0.70 12.96
C PHE A 236 3.47 0.30 11.48
N HIS A 237 2.88 1.12 10.64
CA HIS A 237 2.90 0.96 9.19
C HIS A 237 3.94 1.89 8.58
N TRP A 238 5.03 1.33 8.05
CA TRP A 238 6.12 2.06 7.41
C TRP A 238 5.87 2.20 5.92
N GLU A 239 6.15 3.41 5.39
CA GLU A 239 5.81 3.79 4.02
C GLU A 239 6.83 4.75 3.43
N ASP A 240 7.26 4.52 2.19
CA ASP A 240 8.12 5.42 1.41
C ASP A 240 9.46 5.82 2.10
N PHE A 241 10.04 4.89 2.86
CA PHE A 241 11.40 5.03 3.37
C PHE A 241 12.43 4.72 2.29
N GLY A 242 13.64 5.30 2.43
CA GLY A 242 14.78 4.87 1.61
C GLY A 242 15.04 3.36 1.76
N ARG A 243 15.45 2.72 0.66
CA ARG A 243 15.61 1.26 0.54
C ARG A 243 16.30 0.61 1.75
N ASP A 244 17.47 1.14 2.11
CA ASP A 244 18.30 0.53 3.17
C ASP A 244 17.68 0.78 4.54
N ASN A 245 17.11 1.95 4.77
CA ASN A 245 16.39 2.29 6.00
C ASN A 245 15.16 1.41 6.19
N ALA A 246 14.33 1.24 5.12
CA ALA A 246 13.14 0.39 5.15
C ALA A 246 13.48 -1.06 5.55
N ALA A 247 14.50 -1.65 4.91
CA ALA A 247 14.92 -3.03 5.19
C ALA A 247 15.46 -3.19 6.62
N ASN A 248 16.34 -2.27 7.06
CA ASN A 248 16.93 -2.33 8.39
C ASN A 248 15.88 -2.14 9.51
N ILE A 249 14.93 -1.20 9.34
CA ILE A 249 13.84 -1.00 10.30
C ILE A 249 12.97 -2.25 10.38
N LEU A 250 12.58 -2.81 9.25
CA LEU A 250 11.76 -4.03 9.23
C LEU A 250 12.48 -5.19 9.91
N GLU A 251 13.75 -5.44 9.58
CA GLU A 251 14.56 -6.51 10.19
C GLU A 251 14.71 -6.32 11.71
N GLN A 252 14.93 -5.08 12.15
CA GLN A 252 15.11 -4.77 13.56
C GLN A 252 13.84 -4.98 14.39
N TYR A 253 12.66 -4.69 13.84
CA TYR A 253 11.44 -4.58 14.63
C TYR A 253 10.36 -5.63 14.34
N ARG A 254 10.41 -6.36 13.21
CA ARG A 254 9.34 -7.30 12.79
C ARG A 254 8.94 -8.34 13.83
N ASP A 255 9.87 -8.79 14.67
CA ASP A 255 9.63 -9.80 15.69
C ASP A 255 9.47 -9.21 17.12
N LYS A 256 9.53 -7.88 17.27
CA LYS A 256 9.53 -7.19 18.56
C LYS A 256 8.25 -6.38 18.82
N ILE A 257 7.69 -5.80 17.77
CA ILE A 257 6.48 -4.96 17.85
C ILE A 257 5.51 -5.31 16.73
N CYS A 258 4.28 -4.83 16.82
CA CYS A 258 3.32 -4.95 15.74
C CYS A 258 3.70 -3.98 14.61
N THR A 259 4.28 -4.49 13.53
CA THR A 259 4.83 -3.66 12.46
C THR A 259 4.69 -4.29 11.09
N PHE A 260 4.53 -3.45 10.07
CA PHE A 260 4.37 -3.80 8.67
C PHE A 260 5.01 -2.74 7.78
N ASN A 261 5.71 -3.15 6.73
CA ASN A 261 6.22 -2.25 5.68
C ASN A 261 5.53 -2.57 4.35
N ASP A 262 4.77 -1.61 3.81
CA ASP A 262 3.97 -1.86 2.61
C ASP A 262 4.81 -1.98 1.33
N ASP A 263 5.90 -1.21 1.22
CA ASP A 263 6.76 -1.24 0.02
C ASP A 263 7.48 -2.57 -0.14
N ILE A 264 7.90 -3.18 0.99
CA ILE A 264 8.63 -4.45 1.00
C ILE A 264 7.65 -5.63 1.03
N GLN A 265 6.77 -5.68 2.06
CA GLN A 265 5.90 -6.81 2.30
C GLN A 265 4.62 -6.74 1.46
N GLY A 266 4.04 -5.53 1.27
CA GLY A 266 2.78 -5.37 0.53
C GLY A 266 2.89 -5.80 -0.93
N THR A 267 3.92 -5.36 -1.63
CA THR A 267 4.16 -5.76 -3.03
C THR A 267 4.38 -7.27 -3.14
N GLY A 268 5.13 -7.86 -2.19
CA GLY A 268 5.35 -9.30 -2.13
C GLY A 268 4.03 -10.08 -1.95
N VAL A 269 3.18 -9.66 -1.01
CA VAL A 269 1.87 -10.28 -0.75
C VAL A 269 0.93 -10.17 -1.96
N MET A 270 0.92 -9.04 -2.67
CA MET A 270 0.14 -8.91 -3.91
C MET A 270 0.59 -9.91 -4.98
N MET A 271 1.90 -10.19 -5.07
CA MET A 271 2.41 -11.20 -6.00
C MET A 271 2.13 -12.63 -5.52
N ALA A 272 2.14 -12.89 -4.21
CA ALA A 272 1.69 -14.16 -3.64
C ALA A 272 0.20 -14.40 -3.94
N ALA A 273 -0.64 -13.37 -3.86
CA ALA A 273 -2.04 -13.42 -4.26
C ALA A 273 -2.20 -13.75 -5.75
N ALA A 274 -1.42 -13.09 -6.63
CA ALA A 274 -1.41 -13.43 -8.05
C ALA A 274 -0.99 -14.89 -8.29
N MET A 275 0.01 -15.38 -7.55
CA MET A 275 0.46 -16.77 -7.62
C MET A 275 -0.60 -17.76 -7.14
N ASP A 276 -1.39 -17.45 -6.10
CA ASP A 276 -2.52 -18.28 -5.68
C ASP A 276 -3.52 -18.48 -6.83
N SER A 277 -3.87 -17.40 -7.54
CA SER A 277 -4.72 -17.51 -8.73
C SER A 277 -4.08 -18.32 -9.86
N VAL A 278 -2.77 -18.18 -10.08
CA VAL A 278 -2.03 -18.99 -11.07
C VAL A 278 -2.09 -20.46 -10.72
N VAL A 279 -1.86 -20.83 -9.47
CA VAL A 279 -1.97 -22.21 -8.95
C VAL A 279 -3.36 -22.78 -9.23
N ARG A 280 -4.41 -22.02 -8.89
CA ARG A 280 -5.81 -22.45 -9.09
C ARG A 280 -6.18 -22.63 -10.56
N ILE A 281 -5.71 -21.74 -11.46
CA ILE A 281 -5.99 -21.81 -12.91
C ILE A 281 -5.21 -22.93 -13.58
N THR A 282 -3.96 -23.16 -13.16
CA THR A 282 -3.07 -24.14 -13.80
C THR A 282 -3.19 -25.54 -13.21
N ASP A 283 -3.88 -25.69 -12.07
CA ASP A 283 -3.96 -26.91 -11.25
C ASP A 283 -2.58 -27.51 -10.96
N LYS A 284 -1.61 -26.59 -10.73
CA LYS A 284 -0.21 -26.95 -10.51
C LYS A 284 0.25 -26.37 -9.16
N PRO A 285 0.76 -27.20 -8.22
CA PRO A 285 1.25 -26.72 -6.93
C PRO A 285 2.27 -25.61 -7.07
N ILE A 286 2.24 -24.64 -6.16
CA ILE A 286 3.16 -23.48 -6.19
C ILE A 286 4.64 -23.92 -6.22
N THR A 287 4.96 -25.03 -5.57
CA THR A 287 6.31 -25.62 -5.49
C THR A 287 6.84 -26.21 -6.80
N GLU A 288 5.97 -26.39 -7.80
CA GLU A 288 6.34 -26.88 -9.13
C GLU A 288 6.48 -25.77 -10.16
N HIS A 289 6.14 -24.52 -9.79
CA HIS A 289 6.36 -23.36 -10.65
C HIS A 289 7.82 -22.91 -10.62
N LYS A 290 8.40 -22.71 -11.81
CA LYS A 290 9.69 -22.05 -11.97
C LYS A 290 9.45 -20.56 -12.18
N ILE A 291 10.04 -19.74 -11.31
CA ILE A 291 9.79 -18.31 -11.24
C ILE A 291 11.04 -17.56 -11.70
N LEU A 292 10.91 -16.81 -12.78
CA LEU A 292 11.94 -15.93 -13.31
C LEU A 292 11.59 -14.49 -12.95
N VAL A 293 12.44 -13.86 -12.14
CA VAL A 293 12.28 -12.46 -11.72
C VAL A 293 13.26 -11.58 -12.48
N PHE A 294 12.73 -10.71 -13.31
CA PHE A 294 13.51 -9.75 -14.10
C PHE A 294 13.59 -8.40 -13.38
N GLY A 295 14.70 -8.17 -12.70
CA GLY A 295 14.97 -7.06 -11.81
C GLY A 295 15.37 -7.53 -10.41
N GLY A 296 16.68 -7.77 -10.18
CA GLY A 296 17.25 -8.25 -8.91
C GLY A 296 17.39 -7.17 -7.83
N GLY A 297 16.56 -6.12 -7.88
CA GLY A 297 16.50 -5.06 -6.88
C GLY A 297 15.66 -5.46 -5.65
N THR A 298 15.39 -4.49 -4.75
CA THR A 298 14.63 -4.73 -3.51
C THR A 298 13.24 -5.31 -3.78
N ALA A 299 12.52 -4.78 -4.78
CA ALA A 299 11.19 -5.28 -5.15
C ALA A 299 11.25 -6.73 -5.62
N GLY A 300 12.19 -7.07 -6.51
CA GLY A 300 12.35 -8.44 -7.02
C GLY A 300 12.74 -9.43 -5.93
N VAL A 301 13.62 -9.04 -5.02
CA VAL A 301 13.99 -9.86 -3.85
C VAL A 301 12.79 -10.02 -2.91
N GLY A 302 12.07 -8.94 -2.58
CA GLY A 302 10.90 -8.99 -1.70
C GLY A 302 9.78 -9.86 -2.27
N VAL A 303 9.50 -9.76 -3.57
CA VAL A 303 8.54 -10.65 -4.26
C VAL A 303 9.00 -12.11 -4.17
N SER A 304 10.29 -12.37 -4.40
CA SER A 304 10.85 -13.74 -4.31
C SER A 304 10.76 -14.28 -2.89
N ASP A 305 11.09 -13.47 -1.88
CA ASP A 305 11.04 -13.86 -0.46
C ASP A 305 9.59 -14.20 -0.04
N GLN A 306 8.60 -13.42 -0.48
CA GLN A 306 7.19 -13.67 -0.15
C GLN A 306 6.64 -14.93 -0.83
N ILE A 307 6.92 -15.16 -2.11
CA ILE A 307 6.50 -16.38 -2.80
C ILE A 307 7.22 -17.60 -2.24
N LEU A 308 8.50 -17.48 -1.89
CA LEU A 308 9.26 -18.53 -1.20
C LEU A 308 8.62 -18.89 0.16
N MET A 309 8.24 -17.87 0.92
CA MET A 309 7.57 -18.07 2.20
C MET A 309 6.24 -18.82 2.01
N GLU A 310 5.46 -18.48 0.98
CA GLU A 310 4.23 -19.20 0.63
C GLU A 310 4.50 -20.68 0.33
N MET A 311 5.55 -21.00 -0.44
CA MET A 311 5.96 -22.39 -0.69
C MET A 311 6.32 -23.13 0.61
N VAL A 312 6.99 -22.44 1.54
CA VAL A 312 7.39 -23.03 2.84
C VAL A 312 6.17 -23.26 3.75
N LEU A 313 5.23 -22.33 3.80
CA LEU A 313 3.97 -22.49 4.55
C LEU A 313 3.14 -23.66 4.02
N GLN A 314 3.22 -23.95 2.71
CA GLN A 314 2.60 -25.14 2.11
C GLN A 314 3.44 -26.44 2.27
N GLY A 315 4.49 -26.40 3.09
CA GLY A 315 5.26 -27.58 3.52
C GLY A 315 6.52 -27.89 2.73
N ALA A 316 6.93 -27.00 1.81
CA ALA A 316 8.20 -27.18 1.10
C ALA A 316 9.41 -26.88 2.00
N GLY A 317 10.48 -27.62 1.85
CA GLY A 317 11.77 -27.25 2.45
C GLY A 317 12.32 -25.97 1.82
N SER A 318 12.72 -24.99 2.65
CA SER A 318 13.17 -23.67 2.16
C SER A 318 14.29 -23.74 1.12
N GLN A 319 15.28 -24.63 1.29
CA GLN A 319 16.35 -24.80 0.31
C GLN A 319 15.87 -25.37 -1.03
N GLU A 320 14.92 -26.32 -0.99
CA GLU A 320 14.38 -26.93 -2.20
C GLU A 320 13.46 -25.97 -2.94
N ALA A 321 12.59 -25.26 -2.22
CA ALA A 321 11.72 -24.24 -2.78
C ALA A 321 12.52 -23.11 -3.44
N ARG A 322 13.66 -22.72 -2.85
CA ARG A 322 14.54 -21.67 -3.40
C ARG A 322 15.12 -22.03 -4.77
N LYS A 323 15.27 -23.31 -5.09
CA LYS A 323 15.72 -23.78 -6.41
C LYS A 323 14.73 -23.50 -7.54
N GLN A 324 13.49 -23.14 -7.21
CA GLN A 324 12.48 -22.74 -8.21
C GLN A 324 12.68 -21.30 -8.71
N PHE A 325 13.53 -20.50 -8.05
CA PHE A 325 13.74 -19.10 -8.40
C PHE A 325 14.97 -18.91 -9.26
N TYR A 326 14.81 -18.01 -10.24
CA TYR A 326 15.84 -17.51 -11.14
C TYR A 326 15.73 -15.99 -11.16
N MET A 327 16.81 -15.29 -10.87
CA MET A 327 16.83 -13.84 -10.80
C MET A 327 17.71 -13.26 -11.89
N VAL A 328 17.24 -12.21 -12.56
CA VAL A 328 18.00 -11.50 -13.60
C VAL A 328 18.25 -10.07 -13.14
N ASP A 329 19.46 -9.61 -13.25
CA ASP A 329 19.85 -8.22 -13.01
C ASP A 329 20.63 -7.68 -14.22
N ARG A 330 21.17 -6.47 -14.13
CA ARG A 330 21.86 -5.76 -15.21
C ARG A 330 22.98 -6.56 -15.92
N TYR A 331 23.52 -7.57 -15.28
CA TYR A 331 24.55 -8.44 -15.83
C TYR A 331 24.04 -9.81 -16.30
N GLY A 332 22.73 -10.00 -16.39
CA GLY A 332 22.09 -11.25 -16.79
C GLY A 332 21.59 -12.09 -15.63
N LEU A 333 21.50 -13.41 -15.83
CA LEU A 333 21.07 -14.36 -14.82
C LEU A 333 22.05 -14.36 -13.63
N VAL A 334 21.54 -14.15 -12.43
CA VAL A 334 22.35 -14.06 -11.21
C VAL A 334 22.89 -15.44 -10.84
N THR A 335 24.22 -15.57 -10.82
CA THR A 335 24.96 -16.79 -10.51
C THR A 335 25.97 -16.57 -9.36
N ASP A 336 26.35 -17.64 -8.68
CA ASP A 336 27.18 -17.64 -7.46
C ASP A 336 28.66 -17.22 -7.70
N ASP A 337 29.10 -17.17 -8.95
CA ASP A 337 30.42 -16.69 -9.37
C ASP A 337 30.48 -15.19 -9.68
N MET A 338 29.33 -14.48 -9.63
CA MET A 338 29.29 -13.03 -9.86
C MET A 338 29.86 -12.26 -8.66
N ALA A 339 30.67 -11.25 -8.95
CA ALA A 339 31.12 -10.30 -7.94
C ALA A 339 30.00 -9.33 -7.55
N ASP A 340 30.09 -8.77 -6.35
CA ASP A 340 29.26 -7.66 -5.86
C ASP A 340 27.74 -7.95 -5.78
N LEU A 341 27.35 -9.20 -5.55
CA LEU A 341 25.95 -9.54 -5.28
C LEU A 341 25.51 -8.97 -3.92
N THR A 342 24.34 -8.35 -3.92
CA THR A 342 23.70 -7.94 -2.67
C THR A 342 23.31 -9.19 -1.83
N PRO A 343 23.15 -9.07 -0.50
CA PRO A 343 22.68 -10.19 0.32
C PRO A 343 21.37 -10.82 -0.16
N GLY A 344 20.46 -10.00 -0.69
CA GLY A 344 19.19 -10.47 -1.29
C GLY A 344 19.42 -11.29 -2.57
N GLN A 345 20.30 -10.84 -3.46
CA GLN A 345 20.65 -11.57 -4.67
C GLN A 345 21.38 -12.88 -4.37
N GLN A 346 22.27 -12.89 -3.37
CA GLN A 346 22.98 -14.08 -2.96
C GLN A 346 22.04 -15.22 -2.53
N LYS A 347 20.88 -14.90 -1.95
CA LYS A 347 19.86 -15.90 -1.58
C LYS A 347 19.35 -16.70 -2.78
N TYR A 348 19.30 -16.08 -3.98
CA TYR A 348 18.71 -16.62 -5.20
C TYR A 348 19.72 -16.86 -6.32
N ALA A 349 21.01 -16.65 -6.06
CA ALA A 349 22.07 -16.93 -7.01
C ALA A 349 22.08 -18.43 -7.35
N ARG A 350 22.07 -18.74 -8.67
CA ARG A 350 22.17 -20.11 -9.16
C ARG A 350 23.62 -20.53 -9.26
N ALA A 351 23.88 -21.83 -9.14
CA ALA A 351 25.23 -22.31 -9.40
C ALA A 351 25.62 -22.06 -10.86
N ALA A 352 26.72 -21.34 -11.10
CA ALA A 352 27.17 -21.04 -12.47
C ALA A 352 27.38 -22.31 -13.30
N ALA A 353 27.77 -23.43 -12.64
CA ALA A 353 27.97 -24.73 -13.26
C ALA A 353 26.66 -25.37 -13.82
N GLU A 354 25.48 -24.85 -13.49
CA GLU A 354 24.21 -25.31 -14.07
C GLU A 354 24.08 -24.90 -15.54
N PHE A 355 24.86 -23.92 -15.99
CA PHE A 355 24.76 -23.33 -17.32
C PHE A 355 26.08 -23.50 -18.08
N SER A 356 25.99 -23.72 -19.39
CA SER A 356 27.19 -23.90 -20.24
C SER A 356 28.00 -22.62 -20.49
N ALA A 357 27.36 -21.45 -20.30
CA ALA A 357 27.93 -20.11 -20.41
C ALA A 357 27.06 -19.09 -19.63
N PRO A 358 27.62 -17.90 -19.30
CA PRO A 358 26.83 -16.82 -18.75
C PRO A 358 25.66 -16.45 -19.67
N LEU A 359 24.47 -16.28 -19.09
CA LEU A 359 23.23 -15.95 -19.80
C LEU A 359 22.85 -14.50 -19.53
N ASN A 360 22.92 -13.65 -20.57
CA ASN A 360 22.68 -12.20 -20.47
C ASN A 360 21.42 -11.75 -21.21
N ASP A 361 20.94 -12.51 -22.17
CA ASP A 361 19.72 -12.23 -22.93
C ASP A 361 18.52 -12.92 -22.29
N LEU A 362 17.41 -12.18 -22.08
CA LEU A 362 16.21 -12.70 -21.41
C LEU A 362 15.58 -13.86 -22.18
N ALA A 363 15.58 -13.82 -23.51
CA ALA A 363 15.01 -14.89 -24.33
C ALA A 363 15.87 -16.17 -24.28
N GLU A 364 17.20 -16.04 -24.17
CA GLU A 364 18.12 -17.16 -23.97
C GLU A 364 17.97 -17.76 -22.56
N ILE A 365 17.77 -16.90 -21.53
CA ILE A 365 17.50 -17.35 -20.17
C ILE A 365 16.19 -18.16 -20.12
N ILE A 366 15.12 -17.69 -20.76
CA ILE A 366 13.84 -18.41 -20.83
C ILE A 366 14.01 -19.75 -21.54
N GLU A 367 14.80 -19.82 -22.59
CA GLU A 367 15.12 -21.07 -23.31
C GLU A 367 15.79 -22.10 -22.39
N ALA A 368 16.79 -21.64 -21.60
CA ALA A 368 17.56 -22.50 -20.71
C ALA A 368 16.75 -22.95 -19.48
N VAL A 369 15.99 -22.02 -18.87
CA VAL A 369 15.26 -22.22 -17.60
C VAL A 369 13.89 -22.84 -17.81
N LYS A 370 13.18 -22.47 -18.89
CA LYS A 370 11.77 -22.80 -19.16
C LYS A 370 10.87 -22.44 -17.98
N PRO A 371 10.84 -21.14 -17.58
CA PRO A 371 10.04 -20.72 -16.45
C PRO A 371 8.53 -20.82 -16.77
N THR A 372 7.71 -21.02 -15.74
CA THR A 372 6.25 -20.98 -15.84
C THR A 372 5.70 -19.61 -15.50
N VAL A 373 6.49 -18.81 -14.76
CA VAL A 373 6.15 -17.47 -14.29
C VAL A 373 7.31 -16.53 -14.60
N LEU A 374 6.99 -15.38 -15.20
CA LEU A 374 7.91 -14.28 -15.47
C LEU A 374 7.39 -13.01 -14.78
N ILE A 375 8.16 -12.46 -13.85
CA ILE A 375 7.81 -11.26 -13.08
C ILE A 375 8.79 -10.15 -13.41
N GLY A 376 8.30 -8.98 -13.82
CA GLY A 376 9.10 -7.79 -14.15
C GLY A 376 9.06 -6.76 -13.02
N THR A 377 10.24 -6.46 -12.46
CA THR A 377 10.46 -5.46 -11.40
C THR A 377 11.65 -4.57 -11.73
N SER A 378 12.01 -4.50 -13.02
CA SER A 378 13.27 -3.90 -13.50
C SER A 378 13.17 -2.41 -13.80
N GLY A 379 11.96 -1.89 -14.06
CA GLY A 379 11.76 -0.55 -14.61
C GLY A 379 12.27 -0.39 -16.03
N GLN A 380 12.59 -1.49 -16.75
CA GLN A 380 13.05 -1.45 -18.14
C GLN A 380 11.88 -1.59 -19.11
N ALA A 381 11.37 -0.45 -19.57
CA ALA A 381 10.24 -0.39 -20.48
C ALA A 381 10.44 -1.26 -21.72
N GLY A 382 9.45 -2.12 -22.02
CA GLY A 382 9.46 -2.95 -23.23
C GLY A 382 10.44 -4.13 -23.20
N ALA A 383 11.04 -4.47 -22.05
CA ALA A 383 11.98 -5.59 -21.94
C ALA A 383 11.33 -6.96 -22.24
N PHE A 384 10.03 -7.10 -21.99
CA PHE A 384 9.28 -8.30 -22.38
C PHE A 384 8.83 -8.18 -23.83
N THR A 385 9.77 -8.42 -24.74
CA THR A 385 9.54 -8.36 -26.18
C THR A 385 8.61 -9.48 -26.67
N GLN A 386 8.15 -9.39 -27.92
CA GLN A 386 7.35 -10.45 -28.54
C GLN A 386 8.06 -11.81 -28.46
N ALA A 387 9.36 -11.87 -28.76
CA ALA A 387 10.14 -13.11 -28.70
C ALA A 387 10.17 -13.73 -27.28
N VAL A 388 10.24 -12.89 -26.24
CA VAL A 388 10.18 -13.31 -24.83
C VAL A 388 8.82 -13.93 -24.51
N VAL A 389 7.72 -13.25 -24.88
CA VAL A 389 6.35 -13.71 -24.59
C VAL A 389 6.02 -14.98 -25.38
N GLU A 390 6.36 -15.05 -26.67
CA GLU A 390 6.17 -16.23 -27.51
C GLU A 390 6.94 -17.45 -26.97
N LYS A 391 8.18 -17.27 -26.47
CA LYS A 391 8.92 -18.35 -25.83
C LYS A 391 8.27 -18.81 -24.53
N MET A 392 7.81 -17.91 -23.68
CA MET A 392 7.05 -18.28 -22.49
C MET A 392 5.81 -19.12 -22.86
N ALA A 393 5.08 -18.72 -23.89
CA ALA A 393 3.91 -19.39 -24.38
C ALA A 393 4.21 -20.73 -25.10
N ALA A 394 5.39 -20.90 -25.67
CA ALA A 394 5.83 -22.15 -26.29
C ALA A 394 6.08 -23.26 -25.27
N TYR A 395 6.57 -22.91 -24.09
CA TYR A 395 6.85 -23.90 -23.02
C TYR A 395 5.68 -24.13 -22.06
N ASN A 396 4.67 -23.24 -22.07
CA ASN A 396 3.57 -23.28 -21.09
C ASN A 396 2.22 -23.12 -21.78
N GLY A 397 1.25 -23.96 -21.40
CA GLY A 397 -0.14 -23.81 -21.85
C GLY A 397 -0.78 -22.50 -21.36
N ARG A 398 -0.50 -22.12 -20.12
CA ARG A 398 -0.95 -20.88 -19.45
C ARG A 398 0.24 -20.21 -18.76
N PRO A 399 1.12 -19.49 -19.48
CA PRO A 399 2.25 -18.80 -18.86
C PRO A 399 1.74 -17.62 -18.00
N ALA A 400 2.31 -17.42 -16.80
CA ALA A 400 2.09 -16.20 -16.03
C ALA A 400 3.15 -15.17 -16.42
N ILE A 401 2.72 -14.00 -16.91
CA ILE A 401 3.60 -12.91 -17.34
C ILE A 401 3.13 -11.63 -16.66
N MET A 402 3.93 -11.13 -15.72
CA MET A 402 3.55 -10.10 -14.78
C MET A 402 4.52 -8.90 -14.86
N PRO A 403 4.34 -7.96 -15.81
CA PRO A 403 5.12 -6.73 -15.89
C PRO A 403 4.60 -5.73 -14.86
N ILE A 404 5.18 -5.71 -13.64
CA ILE A 404 4.63 -4.94 -12.52
C ILE A 404 5.36 -3.63 -12.22
N SER A 405 6.36 -3.24 -13.03
CA SER A 405 7.03 -1.96 -12.83
C SER A 405 6.10 -0.77 -13.03
N ASN A 406 6.23 0.25 -12.18
CA ASN A 406 5.49 1.52 -12.19
C ASN A 406 6.44 2.72 -12.37
N PRO A 407 5.98 3.81 -12.98
CA PRO A 407 4.71 4.01 -13.69
C PRO A 407 4.66 3.27 -15.04
N THR A 408 3.55 3.41 -15.77
CA THR A 408 3.33 2.74 -17.08
C THR A 408 4.48 2.94 -18.08
N SER A 409 5.18 4.09 -18.02
CA SER A 409 6.36 4.39 -18.84
C SER A 409 7.59 3.51 -18.54
N LEU A 410 7.60 2.82 -17.40
CA LEU A 410 8.68 1.91 -16.98
C LEU A 410 8.26 0.44 -17.05
N CYS A 411 7.01 0.16 -17.44
CA CYS A 411 6.46 -1.20 -17.50
C CYS A 411 7.17 -2.05 -18.55
N GLU A 412 7.53 -3.28 -18.21
CA GLU A 412 8.29 -4.20 -19.09
C GLU A 412 7.51 -4.61 -20.34
N ALA A 413 6.18 -4.63 -20.32
CA ALA A 413 5.31 -4.81 -21.49
C ALA A 413 3.93 -4.23 -21.24
N LYS A 414 3.21 -3.89 -22.31
CA LYS A 414 1.78 -3.59 -22.24
C LYS A 414 1.00 -4.90 -22.16
N ALA A 415 -0.06 -4.92 -21.35
CA ALA A 415 -0.92 -6.10 -21.23
C ALA A 415 -1.51 -6.52 -22.57
N SER A 416 -1.89 -5.56 -23.45
CA SER A 416 -2.39 -5.84 -24.80
C SER A 416 -1.43 -6.65 -25.65
N ASP A 417 -0.16 -6.31 -25.56
CA ASP A 417 0.90 -6.98 -26.33
C ASP A 417 1.13 -8.39 -25.79
N VAL A 418 1.17 -8.55 -24.45
CA VAL A 418 1.31 -9.87 -23.80
C VAL A 418 0.15 -10.79 -24.16
N ILE A 419 -1.10 -10.31 -24.16
CA ILE A 419 -2.28 -11.09 -24.56
C ILE A 419 -2.18 -11.48 -26.03
N ALA A 420 -1.85 -10.54 -26.92
CA ALA A 420 -1.75 -10.81 -28.36
C ALA A 420 -0.63 -11.81 -28.68
N TRP A 421 0.60 -11.59 -28.16
CA TRP A 421 1.77 -12.44 -28.44
C TRP A 421 1.69 -13.83 -27.80
N SER A 422 0.90 -13.98 -26.73
CA SER A 422 0.62 -15.28 -26.12
C SER A 422 -0.61 -15.99 -26.70
N GLU A 423 -1.25 -15.42 -27.72
CA GLU A 423 -2.52 -15.92 -28.31
C GLU A 423 -3.65 -16.07 -27.28
N GLY A 424 -3.73 -15.11 -26.32
CA GLY A 424 -4.73 -15.10 -25.24
C GLY A 424 -4.45 -16.12 -24.12
N ARG A 425 -3.29 -16.78 -24.10
CA ARG A 425 -2.99 -17.83 -23.10
C ARG A 425 -2.36 -17.29 -21.82
N ALA A 426 -1.72 -16.13 -21.86
CA ALA A 426 -1.03 -15.58 -20.70
C ALA A 426 -1.99 -15.18 -19.58
N LEU A 427 -1.55 -15.41 -18.33
CA LEU A 427 -2.11 -14.86 -17.11
C LEU A 427 -1.35 -13.58 -16.79
N VAL A 428 -2.04 -12.43 -16.83
CA VAL A 428 -1.38 -11.12 -16.81
C VAL A 428 -1.77 -10.31 -15.58
N VAL A 429 -0.74 -9.74 -14.93
CA VAL A 429 -0.86 -8.70 -13.90
C VAL A 429 0.05 -7.55 -14.30
N THR A 430 -0.43 -6.32 -14.11
CA THR A 430 0.36 -5.10 -14.35
C THR A 430 0.47 -4.25 -13.08
N GLY A 431 1.52 -3.46 -12.95
CA GLY A 431 1.66 -2.51 -11.85
C GLY A 431 0.71 -1.31 -11.99
N SER A 432 0.47 -0.86 -13.22
CA SER A 432 -0.43 0.26 -13.53
C SER A 432 -1.80 -0.25 -14.00
N PRO A 433 -2.88 0.55 -13.87
CA PRO A 433 -4.19 0.18 -14.39
C PRO A 433 -4.17 -0.13 -15.89
N SER A 434 -4.95 -1.11 -16.31
CA SER A 434 -5.16 -1.46 -17.72
C SER A 434 -6.65 -1.62 -18.00
N ASP A 435 -7.12 -1.08 -19.12
CA ASP A 435 -8.46 -1.34 -19.60
C ASP A 435 -8.60 -2.81 -20.03
N PRO A 436 -9.83 -3.37 -20.01
CA PRO A 436 -10.10 -4.70 -20.57
C PRO A 436 -9.66 -4.80 -22.02
N ILE A 437 -9.10 -5.95 -22.41
CA ILE A 437 -8.53 -6.18 -23.74
C ILE A 437 -9.38 -7.18 -24.49
N ALA A 438 -9.99 -6.74 -25.58
CA ALA A 438 -10.73 -7.63 -26.48
C ALA A 438 -9.75 -8.37 -27.41
N TYR A 439 -9.73 -9.70 -27.34
CA TYR A 439 -8.92 -10.57 -28.19
C TYR A 439 -9.65 -11.86 -28.52
N ASN A 440 -9.79 -12.18 -29.81
CA ASN A 440 -10.45 -13.39 -30.32
C ASN A 440 -11.83 -13.67 -29.71
N GLY A 441 -12.64 -12.62 -29.48
CA GLY A 441 -13.99 -12.75 -28.93
C GLY A 441 -14.07 -12.96 -27.42
N VAL A 442 -12.94 -12.79 -26.70
CA VAL A 442 -12.85 -12.82 -25.24
C VAL A 442 -12.41 -11.44 -24.75
N ASP A 443 -13.07 -10.92 -23.72
CA ASP A 443 -12.67 -9.71 -23.01
C ASP A 443 -11.78 -10.07 -21.81
N TYR A 444 -10.47 -9.83 -21.94
CA TYR A 444 -9.49 -10.09 -20.89
C TYR A 444 -9.48 -8.95 -19.88
N LYS A 445 -9.89 -9.24 -18.67
CA LYS A 445 -9.76 -8.32 -17.53
C LYS A 445 -8.34 -8.46 -16.96
N ILE A 446 -7.64 -7.34 -16.81
CA ILE A 446 -6.25 -7.34 -16.34
C ILE A 446 -6.21 -6.99 -14.86
N GLY A 447 -5.62 -7.86 -14.06
CA GLY A 447 -5.37 -7.60 -12.64
C GLY A 447 -4.29 -6.53 -12.45
N GLN A 448 -4.49 -5.62 -11.50
CA GLN A 448 -3.48 -4.66 -11.10
C GLN A 448 -2.85 -5.08 -9.78
N ALA A 449 -1.52 -5.13 -9.70
CA ALA A 449 -0.78 -5.26 -8.44
C ALA A 449 -0.82 -3.92 -7.70
N ASN A 450 -1.96 -3.64 -7.05
CA ASN A 450 -2.21 -2.41 -6.30
C ASN A 450 -2.34 -2.74 -4.81
N ASN A 451 -1.39 -2.30 -4.01
CA ASN A 451 -1.37 -2.56 -2.57
C ASN A 451 -2.63 -2.04 -1.84
N ALA A 452 -3.40 -1.11 -2.45
CA ALA A 452 -4.69 -0.68 -1.90
C ALA A 452 -5.70 -1.84 -1.74
N LEU A 453 -5.55 -2.93 -2.48
CA LEU A 453 -6.36 -4.15 -2.30
C LEU A 453 -5.96 -4.97 -1.06
N LEU A 454 -4.77 -4.73 -0.54
CA LEU A 454 -4.18 -5.48 0.57
C LEU A 454 -4.23 -4.71 1.89
N TYR A 455 -3.47 -3.57 1.95
CA TYR A 455 -3.12 -2.96 3.23
C TYR A 455 -4.33 -2.53 4.07
N PRO A 456 -5.48 -2.07 3.49
CA PRO A 456 -6.61 -1.69 4.35
C PRO A 456 -7.19 -2.88 5.12
N GLY A 457 -7.35 -4.02 4.46
CA GLY A 457 -7.83 -5.25 5.10
C GLY A 457 -6.80 -5.82 6.07
N LEU A 458 -5.53 -5.89 5.67
CA LEU A 458 -4.44 -6.39 6.51
C LEU A 458 -4.35 -5.58 7.81
N GLY A 459 -4.19 -4.26 7.71
CA GLY A 459 -4.06 -3.41 8.90
C GLY A 459 -5.32 -3.39 9.75
N PHE A 460 -6.51 -3.45 9.15
CA PHE A 460 -7.76 -3.52 9.89
C PHE A 460 -7.89 -4.83 10.68
N GLY A 461 -7.55 -5.97 10.07
CA GLY A 461 -7.52 -7.26 10.75
C GLY A 461 -6.53 -7.29 11.91
N ILE A 462 -5.31 -6.74 11.72
CA ILE A 462 -4.29 -6.60 12.76
C ILE A 462 -4.82 -5.77 13.95
N VAL A 463 -5.44 -4.62 13.66
CA VAL A 463 -6.01 -3.71 14.68
C VAL A 463 -7.14 -4.38 15.46
N ILE A 464 -8.07 -5.07 14.80
CA ILE A 464 -9.18 -5.78 15.45
C ILE A 464 -8.66 -6.91 16.33
N ALA A 465 -7.71 -7.70 15.83
CA ALA A 465 -7.10 -8.79 16.58
C ALA A 465 -6.21 -8.29 17.74
N LYS A 466 -5.87 -6.99 17.79
CA LYS A 466 -4.82 -6.45 18.67
C LYS A 466 -3.55 -7.30 18.60
N ALA A 467 -3.12 -7.62 17.37
CA ALA A 467 -2.03 -8.53 17.16
C ALA A 467 -0.71 -7.95 17.73
N LYS A 468 0.06 -8.79 18.40
CA LYS A 468 1.33 -8.38 19.02
C LYS A 468 2.46 -8.22 18.00
N THR A 469 2.41 -9.01 16.95
CA THR A 469 3.34 -8.99 15.81
C THR A 469 2.58 -9.35 14.54
N VAL A 470 3.14 -9.02 13.37
CA VAL A 470 2.61 -9.45 12.06
C VAL A 470 3.39 -10.67 11.60
N THR A 471 2.73 -11.81 11.54
CA THR A 471 3.38 -13.09 11.19
C THR A 471 3.34 -13.35 9.68
N ASP A 472 4.23 -14.24 9.22
CA ASP A 472 4.25 -14.68 7.82
C ASP A 472 2.92 -15.38 7.43
N ARG A 473 2.27 -16.09 8.36
CA ARG A 473 0.95 -16.69 8.14
C ARG A 473 -0.14 -15.63 7.95
N MET A 474 -0.10 -14.52 8.69
CA MET A 474 -1.04 -13.42 8.50
C MET A 474 -0.89 -12.77 7.12
N LEU A 475 0.34 -12.63 6.63
CA LEU A 475 0.62 -12.11 5.28
C LEU A 475 0.13 -13.08 4.20
N SER A 476 0.35 -14.39 4.36
CA SER A 476 -0.17 -15.43 3.47
C SER A 476 -1.71 -15.44 3.48
N ALA A 477 -2.33 -15.39 4.65
CA ALA A 477 -3.79 -15.33 4.79
C ALA A 477 -4.38 -14.10 4.09
N ALA A 478 -3.68 -12.95 4.15
CA ALA A 478 -4.09 -11.76 3.42
C ALA A 478 -4.06 -11.97 1.91
N ALA A 479 -3.03 -12.64 1.36
CA ALA A 479 -2.94 -12.97 -0.06
C ALA A 479 -4.13 -13.84 -0.51
N HIS A 480 -4.44 -14.90 0.23
CA HIS A 480 -5.59 -15.77 -0.05
C HIS A 480 -6.95 -15.05 0.12
N GLY A 481 -7.05 -14.13 1.09
CA GLY A 481 -8.22 -13.28 1.28
C GLY A 481 -8.52 -12.41 0.05
N ILE A 482 -7.49 -11.86 -0.61
CA ILE A 482 -7.63 -11.06 -1.84
C ILE A 482 -8.23 -11.92 -2.96
N THR A 483 -7.72 -13.12 -3.17
CA THR A 483 -8.08 -13.98 -4.32
C THR A 483 -9.39 -14.75 -4.11
N SER A 484 -9.91 -14.81 -2.90
CA SER A 484 -11.16 -15.52 -2.58
C SER A 484 -12.39 -14.95 -3.33
N LEU A 485 -12.34 -13.68 -3.77
CA LEU A 485 -13.36 -13.02 -4.57
C LEU A 485 -13.36 -13.41 -6.05
N GLN A 486 -12.29 -14.06 -6.53
CA GLN A 486 -12.11 -14.27 -7.96
C GLN A 486 -12.86 -15.51 -8.46
N ASN A 487 -13.74 -15.31 -9.45
CA ASN A 487 -14.25 -16.40 -10.29
C ASN A 487 -13.27 -16.62 -11.45
N LEU A 488 -12.36 -17.57 -11.27
CA LEU A 488 -11.28 -17.87 -12.22
C LEU A 488 -11.72 -18.81 -13.36
N ASP A 489 -12.96 -19.32 -13.35
CA ASP A 489 -13.50 -20.21 -14.37
C ASP A 489 -13.93 -19.47 -15.63
N GLU A 490 -14.11 -18.14 -15.56
CA GLU A 490 -14.48 -17.32 -16.70
C GLU A 490 -13.29 -17.11 -17.65
N ALA A 491 -13.55 -17.24 -18.96
CA ALA A 491 -12.54 -16.89 -19.96
C ALA A 491 -12.19 -15.39 -19.87
N GLY A 492 -10.90 -15.08 -19.79
CA GLY A 492 -10.44 -13.71 -19.63
C GLY A 492 -10.57 -13.12 -18.21
N ALA A 493 -10.86 -13.96 -17.21
CA ALA A 493 -10.89 -13.51 -15.80
C ALA A 493 -9.54 -12.90 -15.37
N ALA A 494 -9.61 -11.81 -14.61
CA ALA A 494 -8.44 -11.24 -13.97
C ALA A 494 -7.96 -12.15 -12.82
N ILE A 495 -6.65 -12.25 -12.64
CA ILE A 495 -6.05 -13.04 -11.55
C ILE A 495 -5.87 -12.27 -10.24
N LEU A 496 -6.21 -10.98 -10.23
CA LEU A 496 -6.38 -10.15 -9.04
C LEU A 496 -7.70 -9.38 -9.16
N PRO A 497 -8.40 -9.07 -8.05
CA PRO A 497 -9.66 -8.34 -8.09
C PRO A 497 -9.48 -6.91 -8.60
N PRO A 498 -10.52 -6.34 -9.23
CA PRO A 498 -10.51 -4.92 -9.59
C PRO A 498 -10.67 -4.03 -8.34
N VAL A 499 -10.16 -2.81 -8.41
CA VAL A 499 -10.27 -1.82 -7.32
C VAL A 499 -11.72 -1.52 -6.94
N SER A 500 -12.68 -1.73 -7.85
CA SER A 500 -14.11 -1.61 -7.54
C SER A 500 -14.61 -2.58 -6.45
N GLN A 501 -13.89 -3.67 -6.20
CA GLN A 501 -14.18 -4.64 -5.14
C GLN A 501 -13.37 -4.38 -3.85
N LEU A 502 -12.71 -3.23 -3.74
CA LEU A 502 -11.80 -2.87 -2.66
C LEU A 502 -12.39 -3.10 -1.25
N ARG A 503 -13.65 -2.72 -1.03
CA ARG A 503 -14.29 -2.87 0.27
C ARG A 503 -14.53 -4.33 0.63
N GLU A 504 -15.00 -5.11 -0.32
CA GLU A 504 -15.25 -6.53 -0.10
C GLU A 504 -13.93 -7.28 0.11
N ALA A 505 -12.93 -6.99 -0.73
CA ALA A 505 -11.58 -7.52 -0.54
C ALA A 505 -11.03 -7.18 0.86
N SER A 506 -11.17 -5.93 1.31
CA SER A 506 -10.69 -5.50 2.63
C SER A 506 -11.33 -6.28 3.78
N LYS A 507 -12.64 -6.59 3.71
CA LYS A 507 -13.33 -7.40 4.73
C LYS A 507 -12.81 -8.84 4.78
N LEU A 508 -12.69 -9.48 3.62
CA LEU A 508 -12.20 -10.86 3.52
C LEU A 508 -10.74 -10.98 3.96
N VAL A 509 -9.91 -10.03 3.55
CA VAL A 509 -8.52 -9.94 4.01
C VAL A 509 -8.47 -9.77 5.53
N ALA A 510 -9.26 -8.85 6.10
CA ALA A 510 -9.27 -8.61 7.54
C ALA A 510 -9.69 -9.86 8.32
N ALA A 511 -10.76 -10.55 7.88
CA ALA A 511 -11.21 -11.78 8.53
C ALA A 511 -10.16 -12.89 8.46
N ALA A 512 -9.51 -13.08 7.30
CA ALA A 512 -8.45 -14.06 7.12
C ALA A 512 -7.21 -13.75 8.01
N VAL A 513 -6.84 -12.48 8.12
CA VAL A 513 -5.73 -12.02 8.97
C VAL A 513 -6.04 -12.24 10.46
N ILE A 514 -7.27 -11.96 10.91
CA ILE A 514 -7.71 -12.23 12.29
C ILE A 514 -7.61 -13.73 12.58
N GLN A 515 -8.12 -14.57 11.68
CA GLN A 515 -8.06 -16.02 11.83
C GLN A 515 -6.61 -16.51 11.96
N ALA A 516 -5.72 -16.03 11.09
CA ALA A 516 -4.31 -16.37 11.14
C ALA A 516 -3.62 -15.89 12.45
N ALA A 517 -3.97 -14.70 12.94
CA ALA A 517 -3.46 -14.19 14.22
C ALA A 517 -3.89 -15.07 15.40
N ILE A 518 -5.11 -15.61 15.38
CA ILE A 518 -5.62 -16.57 16.39
C ILE A 518 -4.82 -17.88 16.31
N GLU A 519 -4.63 -18.43 15.11
CA GLU A 519 -3.91 -19.68 14.89
C GLU A 519 -2.44 -19.61 15.33
N ASP A 520 -1.80 -18.46 15.14
CA ASP A 520 -0.43 -18.21 15.59
C ASP A 520 -0.33 -17.77 17.07
N GLY A 521 -1.48 -17.55 17.74
CA GLY A 521 -1.52 -17.15 19.15
C GLY A 521 -0.95 -15.75 19.41
N VAL A 522 -0.96 -14.87 18.40
CA VAL A 522 -0.48 -13.49 18.52
C VAL A 522 -1.60 -12.47 18.75
N ASN A 523 -2.87 -12.90 18.71
CA ASN A 523 -4.02 -12.04 19.03
C ASN A 523 -4.01 -11.58 20.50
N GLY A 524 -4.37 -10.33 20.73
CA GLY A 524 -4.46 -9.72 22.06
C GLY A 524 -5.86 -9.78 22.69
N VAL A 525 -6.87 -10.21 21.92
CA VAL A 525 -8.27 -10.31 22.34
C VAL A 525 -8.88 -11.62 21.85
N GLU A 526 -9.86 -12.15 22.58
CA GLU A 526 -10.60 -13.34 22.17
C GLU A 526 -11.61 -12.97 21.09
N ILE A 527 -11.57 -13.66 19.95
CA ILE A 527 -12.48 -13.47 18.82
C ILE A 527 -12.99 -14.84 18.39
N THR A 528 -14.30 -15.02 18.42
CA THR A 528 -14.97 -16.30 18.06
C THR A 528 -15.34 -16.38 16.58
N ASP A 529 -15.74 -15.26 15.99
CA ASP A 529 -16.06 -15.12 14.57
C ASP A 529 -15.33 -13.91 13.99
N PRO A 530 -14.28 -14.14 13.16
CA PRO A 530 -13.53 -13.07 12.55
C PRO A 530 -14.37 -12.13 11.67
N MET A 531 -15.34 -12.66 10.91
CA MET A 531 -16.15 -11.84 10.01
C MET A 531 -17.12 -10.97 10.80
N GLU A 532 -17.76 -11.51 11.85
CA GLU A 532 -18.62 -10.72 12.76
C GLU A 532 -17.81 -9.62 13.43
N ALA A 533 -16.58 -9.91 13.86
CA ALA A 533 -15.69 -8.90 14.45
C ALA A 533 -15.34 -7.77 13.46
N VAL A 534 -15.08 -8.11 12.19
CA VAL A 534 -14.84 -7.12 11.12
C VAL A 534 -16.08 -6.25 10.93
N GLU A 535 -17.26 -6.83 10.76
CA GLU A 535 -18.51 -6.07 10.52
C GLU A 535 -18.84 -5.14 11.69
N ALA A 536 -18.63 -5.60 12.93
CA ALA A 536 -18.87 -4.81 14.15
C ALA A 536 -17.90 -3.63 14.32
N ALA A 537 -16.68 -3.75 13.78
CA ALA A 537 -15.63 -2.73 13.91
C ALA A 537 -15.71 -1.63 12.86
N ILE A 538 -16.51 -1.78 11.79
CA ILE A 538 -16.61 -0.81 10.69
C ILE A 538 -17.16 0.52 11.20
N TRP A 539 -16.33 1.55 11.12
CA TRP A 539 -16.77 2.93 11.32
C TRP A 539 -17.61 3.42 10.14
N LYS A 540 -18.67 4.14 10.44
CA LYS A 540 -19.59 4.71 9.45
C LYS A 540 -19.50 6.22 9.45
N ALA A 541 -19.45 6.81 8.23
CA ALA A 541 -19.49 8.25 8.06
C ALA A 541 -20.92 8.78 8.24
N GLU A 542 -21.35 8.90 9.51
CA GLU A 542 -22.67 9.34 9.96
C GLU A 542 -22.53 10.42 11.04
N TYR A 543 -23.50 11.35 11.14
CA TYR A 543 -23.51 12.40 12.17
C TYR A 543 -24.14 11.95 13.49
#